data_27616a4979f3f1970603011f85b7bfc0
#
_entry.id   27616a4979f3f1970603011f85b7bfc0
#
_cell.length_a   1.000
_cell.length_b   1.000
_cell.length_c   1.000
_cell.angle_alpha   90.00
_cell.angle_beta   90.00
_cell.angle_gamma   90.00
#
_symmetry.space_group_name_H-M   'P 1'
#
loop_
_entity.id
_entity.type
_entity.pdbx_description
1 polymer ?
#
loop_
_entity_poly.entity_id
_entity_poly.type
_entity_poly.pdbx_seq_one_letter_code
_entity_poly.pdbx_strand_id
1 'polypeptide(L)'
;MALAIVVASACAPQPAAAPPTAAPTPPRTAAATPTSRPTATPPATATAQPTTTAAPGPGSSPAAACPRVTGGAAGNQAQLVAIRLAHNPGFDRIVFELGPSTAPGAPGIPLYSIETASSLAGASGQPVTIAGSALFGIRFQNASTRSPEGSTTYTGTTDMHPTTPLIKELRMVEDFERVMVWGAGLDHLACPQVQTLSGPYRVVLDFPTPP
;
A
#
# COMPACT_ATOMS: atom_id res chain seq x y z
N MET A 1 28.82 59.12 -22.40
CA MET A 1 27.65 59.54 -21.62
C MET A 1 27.03 58.29 -21.04
N ALA A 2 27.29 57.99 -19.77
CA ALA A 2 26.72 56.84 -19.06
C ALA A 2 25.58 57.31 -18.18
N LEU A 3 24.38 56.78 -18.39
CA LEU A 3 23.18 57.11 -17.62
C LEU A 3 23.04 56.08 -16.48
N ALA A 4 23.25 56.50 -15.24
CA ALA A 4 23.04 55.66 -14.06
C ALA A 4 21.58 55.78 -13.62
N ILE A 5 20.87 54.63 -13.60
CA ILE A 5 19.52 54.53 -13.05
C ILE A 5 19.63 54.10 -11.58
N VAL A 6 19.24 55.00 -10.68
CA VAL A 6 19.10 54.70 -9.24
C VAL A 6 17.69 54.16 -8.99
N VAL A 7 17.60 52.93 -8.52
CA VAL A 7 16.34 52.29 -8.10
C VAL A 7 16.20 52.49 -6.59
N ALA A 8 15.23 53.31 -6.17
CA ALA A 8 14.88 53.48 -4.76
C ALA A 8 14.01 52.32 -4.29
N SER A 9 14.48 51.54 -3.32
CA SER A 9 13.70 50.53 -2.58
C SER A 9 12.81 51.22 -1.55
N ALA A 10 11.48 51.16 -1.74
CA ALA A 10 10.51 51.57 -0.75
C ALA A 10 10.26 50.45 0.25
N CYS A 11 10.63 50.66 1.52
CA CYS A 11 10.21 49.75 2.62
C CYS A 11 8.75 50.01 2.95
N ALA A 12 7.89 48.98 2.75
CA ALA A 12 6.53 48.96 3.25
C ALA A 12 6.49 48.42 4.71
N PRO A 13 5.72 49.04 5.62
CA PRO A 13 5.59 48.54 6.99
C PRO A 13 4.74 47.26 7.03
N GLN A 14 5.24 46.28 7.77
CA GLN A 14 4.59 45.00 8.01
C GLN A 14 3.47 45.16 9.04
N PRO A 15 2.25 44.62 8.81
CA PRO A 15 1.18 44.67 9.82
C PRO A 15 1.50 43.74 11.00
N ALA A 16 1.27 44.24 12.22
CA ALA A 16 1.47 43.55 13.48
C ALA A 16 0.54 42.32 13.57
N ALA A 17 1.09 41.20 14.00
CA ALA A 17 0.36 39.95 14.26
C ALA A 17 -0.59 40.12 15.45
N ALA A 18 -1.84 39.67 15.29
CA ALA A 18 -2.84 39.64 16.34
C ALA A 18 -2.50 38.54 17.38
N PRO A 19 -2.82 38.72 18.68
CA PRO A 19 -2.56 37.73 19.70
C PRO A 19 -3.47 36.49 19.53
N PRO A 20 -2.99 35.29 19.92
CA PRO A 20 -3.78 34.03 19.79
C PRO A 20 -4.97 34.06 20.75
N THR A 21 -6.15 33.80 20.20
CA THR A 21 -7.38 33.57 20.99
C THR A 21 -7.28 32.25 21.72
N ALA A 22 -7.46 32.25 23.03
CA ALA A 22 -7.46 31.06 23.89
C ALA A 22 -8.59 30.10 23.49
N ALA A 23 -8.26 28.82 23.29
CA ALA A 23 -9.21 27.75 23.03
C ALA A 23 -10.05 27.45 24.29
N PRO A 24 -11.37 27.12 24.16
CA PRO A 24 -12.20 26.74 25.28
C PRO A 24 -11.81 25.37 25.82
N THR A 25 -11.68 25.27 27.13
CA THR A 25 -11.44 24.03 27.89
C THR A 25 -12.64 23.10 27.76
N PRO A 26 -12.47 21.81 27.42
CA PRO A 26 -13.58 20.85 27.38
C PRO A 26 -14.08 20.54 28.78
N PRO A 27 -15.40 20.26 29.01
CA PRO A 27 -15.96 19.92 30.27
C PRO A 27 -15.46 18.55 30.74
N ARG A 28 -15.11 18.47 32.03
CA ARG A 28 -14.67 17.26 32.71
C ARG A 28 -15.86 16.30 32.85
N THR A 29 -15.83 15.17 32.14
CA THR A 29 -16.82 14.10 32.27
C THR A 29 -16.66 13.40 33.62
N ALA A 30 -17.75 13.34 34.39
CA ALA A 30 -17.82 12.67 35.69
C ALA A 30 -17.61 11.16 35.53
N ALA A 31 -16.86 10.59 36.47
CA ALA A 31 -16.60 9.15 36.57
C ALA A 31 -17.91 8.37 36.83
N ALA A 32 -18.15 7.35 36.01
CA ALA A 32 -19.24 6.41 36.21
C ALA A 32 -18.90 5.44 37.34
N THR A 33 -19.86 5.27 38.28
CA THR A 33 -19.82 4.34 39.36
C THR A 33 -19.88 2.88 38.88
N PRO A 34 -19.06 1.94 39.39
CA PRO A 34 -19.11 0.54 38.95
C PRO A 34 -20.38 -0.14 39.46
N THR A 35 -21.20 -0.59 38.52
CA THR A 35 -22.39 -1.44 38.79
C THR A 35 -21.91 -2.86 39.05
N SER A 36 -22.36 -3.43 40.18
CA SER A 36 -22.06 -4.78 40.64
C SER A 36 -22.49 -5.84 39.61
N ARG A 37 -21.56 -6.75 39.33
CA ARG A 37 -21.69 -7.91 38.43
C ARG A 37 -22.62 -8.95 39.09
N PRO A 38 -23.65 -9.48 38.43
CA PRO A 38 -24.38 -10.64 38.92
C PRO A 38 -23.53 -11.91 38.88
N THR A 39 -23.58 -12.67 39.95
CA THR A 39 -22.93 -13.96 40.14
C THR A 39 -23.54 -14.98 39.18
N ALA A 40 -22.71 -15.55 38.32
CA ALA A 40 -23.13 -16.61 37.39
C ALA A 40 -23.31 -17.94 38.10
N THR A 41 -24.47 -18.55 37.93
CA THR A 41 -24.80 -19.93 38.32
C THR A 41 -23.98 -20.91 37.49
N PRO A 42 -23.42 -22.01 38.06
CA PRO A 42 -22.65 -22.96 37.27
C PRO A 42 -23.55 -23.72 36.29
N PRO A 43 -23.07 -23.98 35.05
CA PRO A 43 -23.81 -24.74 34.05
C PRO A 43 -23.85 -26.22 34.41
N ALA A 44 -25.00 -26.85 34.17
CA ALA A 44 -25.23 -28.27 34.30
C ALA A 44 -24.31 -29.07 33.39
N THR A 45 -23.78 -30.18 33.88
CA THR A 45 -22.95 -31.13 33.15
C THR A 45 -23.74 -31.71 31.98
N ALA A 46 -23.37 -31.33 30.74
CA ALA A 46 -23.90 -31.98 29.53
C ALA A 46 -23.17 -33.30 29.32
N THR A 47 -23.91 -34.36 29.27
CA THR A 47 -23.44 -35.70 28.89
C THR A 47 -22.94 -35.67 27.48
N ALA A 48 -21.68 -36.06 27.25
CA ALA A 48 -21.07 -36.12 25.97
C ALA A 48 -21.72 -37.22 25.09
N GLN A 49 -22.40 -36.81 24.03
CA GLN A 49 -22.87 -37.69 22.96
C GLN A 49 -21.66 -38.04 22.09
N PRO A 50 -21.46 -39.32 21.69
CA PRO A 50 -20.34 -39.70 20.84
C PRO A 50 -20.49 -39.07 19.48
N THR A 51 -19.58 -38.15 19.17
CA THR A 51 -19.45 -37.55 17.83
C THR A 51 -18.86 -38.58 16.89
N THR A 52 -19.64 -39.06 15.94
CA THR A 52 -19.12 -39.85 14.81
C THR A 52 -18.15 -38.96 14.03
N THR A 53 -16.88 -39.26 14.11
CA THR A 53 -15.84 -38.66 13.26
C THR A 53 -16.16 -38.98 11.83
N ALA A 54 -16.67 -37.98 11.09
CA ALA A 54 -16.76 -38.08 9.62
C ALA A 54 -15.35 -38.20 9.07
N ALA A 55 -15.16 -39.24 8.24
CA ALA A 55 -13.90 -39.39 7.50
C ALA A 55 -13.60 -38.11 6.72
N PRO A 56 -12.33 -37.64 6.66
CA PRO A 56 -11.98 -36.52 5.83
C PRO A 56 -12.33 -36.83 4.39
N GLY A 57 -13.21 -36.03 3.81
CA GLY A 57 -13.51 -36.07 2.39
C GLY A 57 -12.23 -35.84 1.57
N PRO A 58 -12.21 -36.24 0.28
CA PRO A 58 -11.04 -36.06 -0.57
C PRO A 58 -10.62 -34.59 -0.51
N GLY A 59 -9.43 -34.38 0.07
CA GLY A 59 -8.92 -33.04 0.35
C GLY A 59 -8.89 -32.25 -0.93
N SER A 60 -9.54 -31.08 -0.92
CA SER A 60 -9.29 -30.04 -1.90
C SER A 60 -7.79 -29.78 -1.87
N SER A 61 -7.08 -30.10 -2.96
CA SER A 61 -5.68 -29.71 -3.10
C SER A 61 -5.60 -28.20 -2.79
N PRO A 62 -4.67 -27.74 -1.95
CA PRO A 62 -4.50 -26.31 -1.72
C PRO A 62 -4.37 -25.64 -3.10
N ALA A 63 -5.16 -24.60 -3.33
CA ALA A 63 -5.06 -23.83 -4.57
C ALA A 63 -3.59 -23.49 -4.78
N ALA A 64 -3.06 -23.81 -5.96
CA ALA A 64 -1.67 -23.53 -6.28
C ALA A 64 -1.38 -22.06 -5.96
N ALA A 65 -0.45 -21.82 -5.05
CA ALA A 65 -0.03 -20.49 -4.66
C ALA A 65 1.40 -20.26 -5.11
N CYS A 66 1.70 -19.06 -5.59
CA CYS A 66 3.08 -18.70 -5.90
C CYS A 66 3.89 -18.50 -4.63
N PRO A 67 5.19 -18.85 -4.64
CA PRO A 67 6.08 -18.49 -3.55
C PRO A 67 6.05 -16.97 -3.32
N ARG A 68 6.03 -16.56 -2.04
CA ARG A 68 6.18 -15.16 -1.68
C ARG A 68 7.56 -14.66 -2.08
N VAL A 69 7.63 -13.54 -2.77
CA VAL A 69 8.87 -12.88 -3.13
C VAL A 69 9.06 -11.67 -2.24
N THR A 70 10.26 -11.50 -1.68
CA THR A 70 10.63 -10.33 -0.86
C THR A 70 11.97 -9.78 -1.31
N GLY A 71 12.20 -8.48 -1.11
CA GLY A 71 13.47 -7.84 -1.44
C GLY A 71 13.54 -6.41 -0.93
N GLY A 72 14.56 -5.67 -1.38
CA GLY A 72 14.85 -4.33 -0.89
C GLY A 72 15.50 -4.32 0.48
N ALA A 73 15.60 -3.14 1.11
CA ALA A 73 16.21 -2.97 2.42
C ALA A 73 15.36 -2.11 3.35
N ALA A 74 15.31 -2.48 4.65
CA ALA A 74 14.46 -1.84 5.66
C ALA A 74 14.76 -0.35 5.88
N GLY A 75 16.03 0.05 5.76
CA GLY A 75 16.47 1.44 5.90
C GLY A 75 16.28 2.30 4.66
N ASN A 76 15.91 1.72 3.54
CA ASN A 76 15.74 2.45 2.29
C ASN A 76 14.40 3.17 2.26
N GLN A 77 14.42 4.37 1.66
CA GLN A 77 13.28 5.25 1.46
C GLN A 77 13.15 5.58 -0.02
N ALA A 78 11.92 5.57 -0.53
CA ALA A 78 11.66 5.91 -1.92
C ALA A 78 10.31 6.63 -2.08
N GLN A 79 10.15 7.26 -3.26
CA GLN A 79 8.87 7.77 -3.75
C GLN A 79 8.52 7.03 -5.02
N LEU A 80 7.25 6.64 -5.17
CA LEU A 80 6.78 6.18 -6.47
C LEU A 80 6.73 7.37 -7.42
N VAL A 81 7.34 7.21 -8.59
CA VAL A 81 7.34 8.26 -9.63
C VAL A 81 6.65 7.82 -10.91
N ALA A 82 6.71 6.53 -11.24
CA ALA A 82 6.00 5.99 -12.39
C ALA A 82 5.65 4.51 -12.22
N ILE A 83 4.56 4.10 -12.88
CA ILE A 83 4.24 2.69 -13.13
C ILE A 83 4.11 2.50 -14.63
N ARG A 84 4.66 1.39 -15.14
CA ARG A 84 4.51 1.00 -16.52
C ARG A 84 3.99 -0.42 -16.61
N LEU A 85 3.02 -0.62 -17.49
CA LEU A 85 2.43 -1.91 -17.82
C LEU A 85 2.68 -2.16 -19.31
N ALA A 86 3.15 -3.34 -19.64
CA ALA A 86 3.40 -3.72 -21.02
C ALA A 86 3.24 -5.22 -21.23
N HIS A 87 2.75 -5.59 -22.42
CA HIS A 87 2.85 -6.93 -22.93
C HIS A 87 4.15 -7.08 -23.72
N ASN A 88 4.85 -8.18 -23.50
CA ASN A 88 6.03 -8.60 -24.28
C ASN A 88 5.80 -10.06 -24.73
N PRO A 89 6.49 -10.54 -25.77
CA PRO A 89 6.41 -11.93 -26.14
C PRO A 89 6.73 -12.86 -24.96
N GLY A 90 5.74 -13.63 -24.52
CA GLY A 90 5.87 -14.61 -23.43
C GLY A 90 5.66 -14.07 -22.01
N PHE A 91 5.42 -12.79 -21.79
CA PHE A 91 5.11 -12.25 -20.45
C PHE A 91 4.43 -10.88 -20.48
N ASP A 92 3.65 -10.61 -19.45
CA ASP A 92 3.17 -9.27 -19.10
C ASP A 92 4.05 -8.67 -18.01
N ARG A 93 4.43 -7.42 -18.15
CA ARG A 93 5.36 -6.73 -17.25
C ARG A 93 4.71 -5.59 -16.49
N ILE A 94 4.96 -5.55 -15.18
CA ILE A 94 4.71 -4.38 -14.33
C ILE A 94 6.06 -3.82 -13.89
N VAL A 95 6.25 -2.51 -14.02
CA VAL A 95 7.44 -1.79 -13.54
C VAL A 95 7.00 -0.70 -12.58
N PHE A 96 7.46 -0.78 -11.33
CA PHE A 96 7.39 0.31 -10.37
C PHE A 96 8.71 1.07 -10.41
N GLU A 97 8.69 2.32 -10.86
CA GLU A 97 9.85 3.20 -10.85
C GLU A 97 9.83 4.07 -9.59
N LEU A 98 10.92 4.01 -8.87
CA LEU A 98 11.09 4.63 -7.56
C LEU A 98 12.15 5.74 -7.65
N GLY A 99 11.77 6.93 -7.21
CA GLY A 99 12.65 8.08 -7.07
C GLY A 99 13.17 8.26 -5.64
N PRO A 100 14.12 9.20 -5.45
CA PRO A 100 14.63 9.52 -4.12
C PRO A 100 13.54 10.08 -3.22
N SER A 101 13.67 9.87 -1.91
CA SER A 101 12.80 10.43 -0.87
C SER A 101 13.61 11.37 0.00
N THR A 102 12.96 12.43 0.49
CA THR A 102 13.49 13.34 1.52
C THR A 102 13.24 12.82 2.94
N ALA A 103 12.51 11.71 3.10
CA ALA A 103 12.33 11.06 4.40
C ALA A 103 13.67 10.55 4.94
N PRO A 104 13.85 10.53 6.28
CA PRO A 104 15.05 9.97 6.90
C PRO A 104 15.27 8.52 6.48
N GLY A 105 16.48 8.21 6.00
CA GLY A 105 16.87 6.88 5.53
C GLY A 105 17.78 6.94 4.31
N ALA A 106 18.21 5.79 3.82
CA ALA A 106 19.04 5.69 2.63
C ALA A 106 18.18 5.71 1.35
N PRO A 107 18.64 6.33 0.26
CA PRO A 107 17.99 6.19 -1.03
C PRO A 107 18.17 4.76 -1.55
N GLY A 108 17.12 4.18 -2.12
CA GLY A 108 17.20 2.82 -2.65
C GLY A 108 15.84 2.16 -2.79
N ILE A 109 15.87 0.87 -3.11
CA ILE A 109 14.66 0.07 -3.16
C ILE A 109 14.26 -0.28 -1.72
N PRO A 110 13.10 0.21 -1.23
CA PRO A 110 12.62 -0.11 0.11
C PRO A 110 12.18 -1.56 0.20
N LEU A 111 11.98 -2.07 1.41
CA LEU A 111 11.43 -3.41 1.60
C LEU A 111 10.15 -3.58 0.80
N TYR A 112 10.07 -4.69 0.07
CA TYR A 112 8.84 -5.08 -0.62
C TYR A 112 8.51 -6.55 -0.40
N SER A 113 7.22 -6.87 -0.52
CA SER A 113 6.73 -8.24 -0.63
C SER A 113 5.69 -8.34 -1.75
N ILE A 114 5.72 -9.47 -2.45
CA ILE A 114 4.79 -9.83 -3.51
C ILE A 114 4.29 -11.22 -3.21
N GLU A 115 2.98 -11.39 -3.08
CA GLU A 115 2.35 -12.64 -2.70
C GLU A 115 0.95 -12.77 -3.27
N THR A 116 0.50 -14.00 -3.47
CA THR A 116 -0.90 -14.27 -3.80
C THR A 116 -1.82 -13.90 -2.64
N ALA A 117 -2.98 -13.35 -2.94
CA ALA A 117 -3.98 -12.96 -1.96
C ALA A 117 -5.35 -13.48 -2.35
N SER A 118 -6.20 -13.79 -1.38
CA SER A 118 -7.62 -14.07 -1.61
C SER A 118 -8.46 -12.80 -1.62
N SER A 119 -8.00 -11.76 -0.92
CA SER A 119 -8.58 -10.42 -0.89
C SER A 119 -7.52 -9.41 -0.44
N LEU A 120 -7.72 -8.15 -0.77
CA LEU A 120 -6.89 -7.04 -0.30
C LEU A 120 -7.79 -5.99 0.33
N ALA A 121 -7.30 -5.39 1.41
CA ALA A 121 -7.95 -4.26 2.08
C ALA A 121 -6.91 -3.23 2.47
N GLY A 122 -7.28 -1.96 2.40
CA GLY A 122 -6.46 -0.86 2.90
C GLY A 122 -6.56 -0.68 4.41
N ALA A 123 -5.96 0.38 4.94
CA ALA A 123 -5.97 0.72 6.37
C ALA A 123 -7.37 0.88 6.97
N SER A 124 -8.37 1.19 6.16
CA SER A 124 -9.78 1.24 6.58
C SER A 124 -10.40 -0.12 6.88
N GLY A 125 -9.72 -1.23 6.52
CA GLY A 125 -10.24 -2.59 6.59
C GLY A 125 -11.30 -2.92 5.52
N GLN A 126 -11.66 -1.99 4.65
CA GLN A 126 -12.62 -2.23 3.58
C GLN A 126 -11.94 -3.02 2.45
N PRO A 127 -12.55 -4.12 2.00
CA PRO A 127 -12.01 -4.87 0.88
C PRO A 127 -12.07 -4.05 -0.42
N VAL A 128 -11.01 -4.16 -1.22
CA VAL A 128 -10.93 -3.56 -2.55
C VAL A 128 -11.18 -4.64 -3.59
N THR A 129 -12.19 -4.43 -4.43
CA THR A 129 -12.45 -5.33 -5.55
C THR A 129 -11.47 -5.05 -6.68
N ILE A 130 -10.82 -6.09 -7.19
CA ILE A 130 -9.85 -6.04 -8.29
C ILE A 130 -10.23 -7.13 -9.28
N ALA A 131 -10.32 -6.77 -10.56
CA ALA A 131 -10.71 -7.69 -11.62
C ALA A 131 -9.63 -8.75 -11.89
N GLY A 132 -10.06 -10.00 -12.05
CA GLY A 132 -9.19 -11.14 -12.34
C GLY A 132 -9.59 -12.39 -11.56
N SER A 133 -9.07 -13.54 -11.98
CA SER A 133 -9.29 -14.83 -11.30
C SER A 133 -8.18 -15.17 -10.30
N ALA A 134 -7.03 -14.52 -10.42
CA ALA A 134 -5.93 -14.59 -9.46
C ALA A 134 -5.53 -13.18 -9.01
N LEU A 135 -5.18 -13.03 -7.74
CA LEU A 135 -4.88 -11.75 -7.12
C LEU A 135 -3.50 -11.79 -6.46
N PHE A 136 -2.70 -10.76 -6.70
CA PHE A 136 -1.43 -10.52 -6.03
C PHE A 136 -1.46 -9.22 -5.24
N GLY A 137 -0.98 -9.27 -3.99
CA GLY A 137 -0.64 -8.09 -3.21
C GLY A 137 0.83 -7.72 -3.42
N ILE A 138 1.09 -6.46 -3.76
CA ILE A 138 2.43 -5.90 -3.95
C ILE A 138 2.58 -4.78 -2.92
N ARG A 139 3.34 -5.05 -1.86
CA ARG A 139 3.49 -4.15 -0.72
C ARG A 139 4.91 -3.58 -0.68
N PHE A 140 5.00 -2.27 -0.50
CA PHE A 140 6.24 -1.55 -0.21
C PHE A 140 6.16 -0.93 1.18
N GLN A 141 7.22 -1.04 1.98
CA GLN A 141 7.39 -0.31 3.24
C GLN A 141 8.36 0.84 3.00
N ASN A 142 8.13 1.98 3.62
CA ASN A 142 8.91 3.20 3.40
C ASN A 142 8.85 3.74 1.96
N ALA A 143 7.73 3.53 1.28
CA ALA A 143 7.42 4.13 0.00
C ALA A 143 6.05 4.80 0.01
N SER A 144 5.85 5.81 -0.85
CA SER A 144 4.60 6.53 -0.99
C SER A 144 4.51 7.16 -2.38
N THR A 145 3.31 7.51 -2.81
CA THR A 145 3.04 8.36 -3.99
C THR A 145 3.21 9.84 -3.68
N ARG A 146 3.53 10.17 -2.42
CA ARG A 146 3.72 11.54 -1.94
C ARG A 146 5.05 11.68 -1.23
N SER A 147 5.63 12.89 -1.31
CA SER A 147 6.79 13.24 -0.49
C SER A 147 6.39 13.38 0.99
N PRO A 148 7.34 13.36 1.94
CA PRO A 148 7.07 13.62 3.35
C PRO A 148 6.42 14.99 3.61
N GLU A 149 6.67 15.96 2.74
CA GLU A 149 6.10 17.30 2.77
C GLU A 149 4.69 17.36 2.15
N GLY A 150 4.15 16.22 1.68
CA GLY A 150 2.81 16.10 1.12
C GLY A 150 2.69 16.35 -0.39
N SER A 151 3.77 16.70 -1.09
CA SER A 151 3.75 16.91 -2.54
C SER A 151 3.54 15.57 -3.27
N THR A 152 2.70 15.56 -4.30
CA THR A 152 2.46 14.37 -5.13
C THR A 152 3.68 14.08 -5.98
N THR A 153 4.19 12.86 -5.91
CA THR A 153 5.33 12.38 -6.71
C THR A 153 4.90 11.44 -7.84
N TYR A 154 3.79 10.77 -7.66
CA TYR A 154 3.15 9.93 -8.68
C TYR A 154 1.85 10.57 -9.16
N THR A 155 1.81 10.97 -10.42
CA THR A 155 0.66 11.62 -11.06
C THR A 155 -0.11 10.70 -12.02
N GLY A 156 0.29 9.42 -12.11
CA GLY A 156 -0.41 8.42 -12.89
C GLY A 156 -1.73 7.99 -12.27
N THR A 157 -2.50 7.19 -13.02
CA THR A 157 -3.74 6.61 -12.48
C THR A 157 -3.44 5.57 -11.41
N THR A 158 -4.31 5.50 -10.41
CA THR A 158 -4.26 4.51 -9.33
C THR A 158 -5.15 3.30 -9.58
N ASP A 159 -5.82 3.28 -10.70
CA ASP A 159 -6.70 2.20 -11.18
C ASP A 159 -6.47 2.03 -12.68
N MET A 160 -5.73 0.98 -13.05
CA MET A 160 -5.27 0.72 -14.41
C MET A 160 -5.86 -0.57 -14.94
N HIS A 161 -6.46 -0.50 -16.13
CA HIS A 161 -7.02 -1.64 -16.85
C HIS A 161 -6.26 -1.81 -18.18
N PRO A 162 -5.09 -2.45 -18.15
CA PRO A 162 -4.28 -2.61 -19.37
C PRO A 162 -4.94 -3.58 -20.36
N THR A 163 -4.61 -3.42 -21.63
CA THR A 163 -5.05 -4.34 -22.69
C THR A 163 -4.09 -5.52 -22.88
N THR A 164 -3.50 -6.02 -21.79
CA THR A 164 -2.57 -7.16 -21.83
C THR A 164 -3.34 -8.48 -21.70
N PRO A 165 -2.80 -9.61 -22.19
CA PRO A 165 -3.46 -10.90 -22.12
C PRO A 165 -3.73 -11.37 -20.69
N LEU A 166 -2.79 -11.18 -19.78
CA LEU A 166 -2.81 -11.74 -18.45
C LEU A 166 -3.23 -10.74 -17.37
N ILE A 167 -2.65 -9.53 -17.33
CA ILE A 167 -2.97 -8.53 -16.30
C ILE A 167 -4.29 -7.85 -16.67
N LYS A 168 -5.29 -7.96 -15.80
CA LYS A 168 -6.62 -7.35 -16.01
C LYS A 168 -6.76 -6.00 -15.34
N GLU A 169 -6.17 -5.87 -14.14
CA GLU A 169 -6.22 -4.63 -13.37
C GLU A 169 -4.97 -4.51 -12.51
N LEU A 170 -4.45 -3.30 -12.38
CA LEU A 170 -3.49 -2.91 -11.35
C LEU A 170 -4.06 -1.72 -10.60
N ARG A 171 -4.33 -1.90 -9.31
CA ARG A 171 -5.03 -0.92 -8.50
C ARG A 171 -4.31 -0.63 -7.20
N MET A 172 -4.24 0.65 -6.84
CA MET A 172 -3.73 1.05 -5.52
C MET A 172 -4.76 0.70 -4.45
N VAL A 173 -4.34 -0.06 -3.46
CA VAL A 173 -5.15 -0.50 -2.32
C VAL A 173 -4.93 0.43 -1.14
N GLU A 174 -3.68 0.87 -0.94
CA GLU A 174 -3.28 1.70 0.20
C GLU A 174 -2.07 2.56 -0.13
N ASP A 175 -2.05 3.78 0.41
CA ASP A 175 -0.86 4.63 0.53
C ASP A 175 -0.99 5.44 1.82
N PHE A 176 -0.67 4.80 2.96
CA PHE A 176 -0.82 5.36 4.28
C PHE A 176 0.44 5.09 5.13
N GLU A 177 0.91 6.10 5.87
CA GLU A 177 2.09 6.00 6.75
C GLU A 177 3.32 5.40 6.06
N ARG A 178 3.53 5.74 4.80
CA ARG A 178 4.60 5.23 3.94
C ARG A 178 4.57 3.71 3.71
N VAL A 179 3.41 3.14 3.89
CA VAL A 179 3.08 1.80 3.43
C VAL A 179 2.23 1.94 2.18
N MET A 180 2.76 1.47 1.06
CA MET A 180 2.10 1.52 -0.23
C MET A 180 1.77 0.09 -0.68
N VAL A 181 0.49 -0.17 -0.97
CA VAL A 181 0.01 -1.48 -1.42
C VAL A 181 -0.71 -1.33 -2.76
N TRP A 182 -0.32 -2.18 -3.69
CA TRP A 182 -0.99 -2.35 -4.97
C TRP A 182 -1.53 -3.78 -5.10
N GLY A 183 -2.68 -3.92 -5.72
CA GLY A 183 -3.24 -5.20 -6.09
C GLY A 183 -3.17 -5.40 -7.60
N ALA A 184 -2.61 -6.53 -8.03
CA ALA A 184 -2.58 -6.94 -9.42
C ALA A 184 -3.55 -8.12 -9.62
N GLY A 185 -4.59 -7.91 -10.40
CA GLY A 185 -5.53 -8.94 -10.81
C GLY A 185 -5.16 -9.53 -12.15
N LEU A 186 -5.08 -10.85 -12.21
CA LEU A 186 -4.69 -11.61 -13.39
C LEU A 186 -5.83 -12.50 -13.88
N ASP A 187 -5.85 -12.80 -15.17
CA ASP A 187 -6.79 -13.73 -15.78
C ASP A 187 -6.72 -15.13 -15.15
N HIS A 188 -5.52 -15.61 -14.90
CA HIS A 188 -5.23 -16.87 -14.22
C HIS A 188 -3.96 -16.75 -13.40
N LEU A 189 -3.69 -17.74 -12.54
CA LEU A 189 -2.49 -17.73 -11.71
C LEU A 189 -1.23 -17.94 -12.56
N ALA A 190 -0.33 -16.97 -12.52
CA ALA A 190 1.01 -17.04 -13.09
C ALA A 190 2.00 -16.46 -12.08
N CYS A 191 3.04 -17.18 -11.74
CA CYS A 191 4.01 -16.72 -10.74
C CYS A 191 5.00 -15.74 -11.36
N PRO A 192 5.15 -14.52 -10.81
CA PRO A 192 6.03 -13.52 -11.40
C PRO A 192 7.50 -13.86 -11.19
N GLN A 193 8.31 -13.56 -12.19
CA GLN A 193 9.74 -13.37 -12.01
C GLN A 193 9.96 -11.91 -11.57
N VAL A 194 10.67 -11.72 -10.46
CA VAL A 194 10.89 -10.38 -9.90
C VAL A 194 12.35 -10.03 -9.97
N GLN A 195 12.65 -8.85 -10.51
CA GLN A 195 14.00 -8.29 -10.56
C GLN A 195 14.02 -6.84 -10.10
N THR A 196 15.14 -6.38 -9.61
CA THR A 196 15.38 -5.01 -9.20
C THR A 196 16.47 -4.37 -10.02
N LEU A 197 16.30 -3.09 -10.38
CA LEU A 197 17.26 -2.32 -11.16
C LEU A 197 17.60 -1.04 -10.40
N SER A 198 18.83 -0.54 -10.60
CA SER A 198 19.31 0.74 -10.07
C SER A 198 19.63 1.69 -11.23
N GLY A 199 19.37 2.99 -11.00
CA GLY A 199 19.64 4.06 -11.96
C GLY A 199 18.65 4.16 -13.15
N PRO A 200 17.36 4.49 -12.93
CA PRO A 200 16.64 4.70 -11.68
C PRO A 200 16.30 3.39 -10.96
N TYR A 201 15.93 3.47 -9.67
CA TYR A 201 15.49 2.30 -8.92
C TYR A 201 14.16 1.78 -9.47
N ARG A 202 14.08 0.49 -9.75
CA ARG A 202 12.87 -0.15 -10.27
C ARG A 202 12.67 -1.53 -9.66
N VAL A 203 11.42 -1.86 -9.38
CA VAL A 203 10.97 -3.23 -9.12
C VAL A 203 10.16 -3.68 -10.33
N VAL A 204 10.60 -4.74 -10.97
CA VAL A 204 10.04 -5.27 -12.21
C VAL A 204 9.45 -6.65 -11.93
N LEU A 205 8.20 -6.84 -12.30
CA LEU A 205 7.48 -8.11 -12.21
C LEU A 205 7.14 -8.58 -13.61
N ASP A 206 7.64 -9.74 -14.00
CA ASP A 206 7.34 -10.39 -15.27
C ASP A 206 6.45 -11.60 -15.02
N PHE A 207 5.19 -11.50 -15.41
CA PHE A 207 4.21 -12.58 -15.31
C PHE A 207 4.22 -13.37 -16.62
N PRO A 208 4.63 -14.65 -16.63
CA PRO A 208 4.69 -15.45 -17.84
C PRO A 208 3.30 -15.61 -18.46
N THR A 209 3.21 -15.41 -19.76
CA THR A 209 2.02 -15.69 -20.57
C THR A 209 2.27 -16.90 -21.45
N PRO A 210 1.23 -17.70 -21.77
CA PRO A 210 1.35 -18.71 -22.81
C PRO A 210 1.85 -18.09 -24.12
N PRO A 211 2.60 -18.84 -24.95
CA PRO A 211 3.05 -18.38 -26.25
C PRO A 211 1.90 -18.16 -27.23
#